data_af2d6f8dc90a36bec85b51ec335341cc
#
_entry.id   af2d6f8dc90a36bec85b51ec335341cc
#
_cell.length_a   1.000
_cell.length_b   1.000
_cell.length_c   1.000
_cell.angle_alpha   90.00
_cell.angle_beta   90.00
_cell.angle_gamma   90.00
#
_symmetry.space_group_name_H-M   'P 1'
#
loop_
_entity.id
_entity.type
_entity.pdbx_description
1 polymer ?
#
loop_
_entity_poly.entity_id
_entity_poly.type
_entity_poly.pdbx_seq_one_letter_code
_entity_poly.pdbx_strand_id
1 'polypeptide(L)'
;MKLKLAAASIAACASLLFAGTAAAEVTVTTGAGYVKMVQALVDAYRTQTKSQVGTAFGGNIGQILAQVREGGKVNLVISDATSLQKFSKELKDLKTGVKLGDTPLIVAWRKGVTLSGPEDLDKNDIKRVAMPDPKAAVYGRAATEYLASSGLDKKLGDRVNMASTVPQVMSYVVRGEMDAGFVNLVAARGNKDKIGGFIAIKDGYKPVVMTAVPVKDLKAQDKADVEAFMAFLASDKATPILNKFGVVR
;
A
#
# COMPACT_ATOMS: atom_id res chain seq x y z
N MET A 1 -13.70 -59.22 62.41
CA MET A 1 -13.46 -57.77 62.46
C MET A 1 -12.93 -57.37 61.06
N LYS A 2 -13.79 -56.79 60.22
CA LYS A 2 -13.47 -56.49 58.79
C LYS A 2 -13.22 -55.01 58.72
N LEU A 3 -11.98 -54.60 58.40
CA LEU A 3 -11.60 -53.22 58.08
C LEU A 3 -11.87 -52.93 56.58
N LYS A 4 -12.72 -51.94 56.30
CA LYS A 4 -12.95 -51.45 54.96
C LYS A 4 -12.04 -50.26 54.69
N LEU A 5 -11.10 -50.39 53.76
CA LEU A 5 -10.34 -49.29 53.25
C LEU A 5 -11.19 -48.58 52.12
N ALA A 6 -11.48 -47.33 52.36
CA ALA A 6 -12.07 -46.46 51.30
C ALA A 6 -10.95 -45.80 50.48
N ALA A 7 -10.90 -46.12 49.21
CA ALA A 7 -10.02 -45.44 48.26
C ALA A 7 -10.69 -44.17 47.73
N ALA A 8 -10.12 -43.01 48.06
CA ALA A 8 -10.53 -41.73 47.50
C ALA A 8 -9.79 -41.49 46.17
N SER A 9 -10.50 -41.56 45.07
CA SER A 9 -9.99 -41.19 43.74
C SER A 9 -10.03 -39.69 43.56
N ILE A 10 -8.88 -39.02 43.52
CA ILE A 10 -8.75 -37.61 43.14
C ILE A 10 -8.68 -37.57 41.62
N ALA A 11 -9.78 -37.18 40.97
CA ALA A 11 -9.82 -36.86 39.58
C ALA A 11 -9.28 -35.42 39.38
N ALA A 12 -8.01 -35.32 38.98
CA ALA A 12 -7.43 -34.04 38.51
C ALA A 12 -7.96 -33.70 37.13
N CYS A 13 -8.93 -32.79 37.03
CA CYS A 13 -9.33 -32.16 35.78
C CYS A 13 -8.20 -31.25 35.29
N ALA A 14 -7.35 -31.75 34.41
CA ALA A 14 -6.43 -30.92 33.62
C ALA A 14 -7.25 -30.17 32.59
N SER A 15 -7.61 -28.92 32.89
CA SER A 15 -8.17 -27.98 31.92
C SER A 15 -7.08 -27.59 30.96
N LEU A 16 -6.98 -28.26 29.82
CA LEU A 16 -6.19 -27.83 28.67
C LEU A 16 -6.78 -26.52 28.15
N LEU A 17 -6.20 -25.41 28.56
CA LEU A 17 -6.40 -24.12 27.91
C LEU A 17 -5.86 -24.24 26.48
N PHE A 18 -6.72 -24.58 25.54
CA PHE A 18 -6.46 -24.35 24.13
C PHE A 18 -6.37 -22.82 23.95
N ALA A 19 -5.15 -22.29 23.97
CA ALA A 19 -4.87 -20.98 23.42
C ALA A 19 -5.10 -21.10 21.88
N GLY A 20 -6.38 -21.02 21.50
CA GLY A 20 -6.74 -20.86 20.10
C GLY A 20 -6.03 -19.61 19.61
N THR A 21 -5.23 -19.72 18.55
CA THR A 21 -4.75 -18.56 17.83
C THR A 21 -6.00 -17.81 17.36
N ALA A 22 -6.38 -16.76 18.06
CA ALA A 22 -7.51 -15.92 17.65
C ALA A 22 -7.24 -15.48 16.21
N ALA A 23 -8.13 -15.85 15.29
CA ALA A 23 -8.07 -15.35 13.93
C ALA A 23 -8.12 -13.81 14.02
N ALA A 24 -7.33 -13.13 13.18
CA ALA A 24 -7.32 -11.67 13.16
C ALA A 24 -8.75 -11.14 12.98
N GLU A 25 -9.22 -10.32 13.92
CA GLU A 25 -10.58 -9.77 13.92
C GLU A 25 -10.76 -8.73 12.80
N VAL A 26 -9.67 -8.00 12.48
CA VAL A 26 -9.64 -7.04 11.36
C VAL A 26 -8.59 -7.45 10.35
N THR A 27 -8.98 -7.54 9.08
CA THR A 27 -8.08 -7.80 7.96
C THR A 27 -7.95 -6.58 7.07
N VAL A 28 -6.72 -6.09 6.92
CA VAL A 28 -6.38 -4.91 6.11
C VAL A 28 -5.73 -5.34 4.82
N THR A 29 -6.07 -4.69 3.71
CA THR A 29 -5.45 -4.92 2.40
C THR A 29 -5.02 -3.63 1.72
N THR A 30 -4.15 -3.78 0.70
CA THR A 30 -3.66 -2.68 -0.12
C THR A 30 -3.13 -3.18 -1.47
N GLY A 31 -2.94 -2.27 -2.41
CA GLY A 31 -2.23 -2.56 -3.66
C GLY A 31 -0.73 -2.81 -3.46
N ALA A 32 -0.11 -3.52 -4.40
CA ALA A 32 1.27 -4.00 -4.32
C ALA A 32 2.31 -2.91 -3.97
N GLY A 33 2.11 -1.68 -4.46
CA GLY A 33 3.03 -0.55 -4.21
C GLY A 33 3.06 -0.04 -2.76
N TYR A 34 2.09 -0.44 -1.92
CA TYR A 34 1.92 0.07 -0.56
C TYR A 34 2.04 -1.00 0.53
N VAL A 35 2.30 -2.25 0.16
CA VAL A 35 2.35 -3.39 1.08
C VAL A 35 3.28 -3.13 2.28
N LYS A 36 4.51 -2.66 2.04
CA LYS A 36 5.46 -2.38 3.12
C LYS A 36 4.98 -1.29 4.07
N MET A 37 4.30 -0.27 3.57
CA MET A 37 3.73 0.80 4.38
C MET A 37 2.60 0.27 5.27
N VAL A 38 1.65 -0.44 4.68
CA VAL A 38 0.49 -0.97 5.41
C VAL A 38 0.93 -2.00 6.45
N GLN A 39 1.90 -2.85 6.12
CA GLN A 39 2.48 -3.78 7.09
C GLN A 39 3.09 -3.04 8.27
N ALA A 40 3.89 -1.99 8.03
CA ALA A 40 4.49 -1.20 9.11
C ALA A 40 3.45 -0.49 9.99
N LEU A 41 2.34 -0.01 9.41
CA LEU A 41 1.23 0.58 10.17
C LEU A 41 0.53 -0.46 11.05
N VAL A 42 0.26 -1.64 10.50
CA VAL A 42 -0.36 -2.75 11.24
C VAL A 42 0.55 -3.22 12.37
N ASP A 43 1.84 -3.39 12.12
CA ASP A 43 2.81 -3.84 13.14
C ASP A 43 2.93 -2.82 14.28
N ALA A 44 2.97 -1.53 13.97
CA ALA A 44 2.99 -0.47 14.98
C ALA A 44 1.70 -0.45 15.82
N TYR A 45 0.54 -0.63 15.20
CA TYR A 45 -0.73 -0.70 15.91
C TYR A 45 -0.79 -1.91 16.84
N ARG A 46 -0.40 -3.10 16.35
CA ARG A 46 -0.33 -4.33 17.15
C ARG A 46 0.58 -4.18 18.37
N THR A 47 1.75 -3.56 18.18
CA THR A 47 2.70 -3.32 19.26
C THR A 47 2.11 -2.44 20.37
N GLN A 48 1.33 -1.43 19.98
CA GLN A 48 0.73 -0.47 20.93
C GLN A 48 -0.52 -1.01 21.65
N THR A 49 -1.34 -1.80 20.95
CA THR A 49 -2.68 -2.19 21.44
C THR A 49 -2.80 -3.67 21.77
N LYS A 50 -1.85 -4.49 21.35
CA LYS A 50 -1.93 -5.97 21.36
C LYS A 50 -3.12 -6.52 20.56
N SER A 51 -3.71 -5.71 19.67
CA SER A 51 -4.88 -6.04 18.88
C SER A 51 -4.56 -7.03 17.77
N GLN A 52 -5.53 -7.85 17.39
CA GLN A 52 -5.41 -8.89 16.37
C GLN A 52 -5.78 -8.35 14.97
N VAL A 53 -5.08 -7.29 14.50
CA VAL A 53 -5.21 -6.83 13.11
C VAL A 53 -4.34 -7.67 12.21
N GLY A 54 -4.91 -8.26 11.16
CA GLY A 54 -4.23 -9.05 10.13
C GLY A 54 -4.04 -8.27 8.83
N THR A 55 -3.28 -8.87 7.93
CA THR A 55 -3.10 -8.35 6.56
C THR A 55 -3.40 -9.44 5.55
N ALA A 56 -4.06 -9.08 4.45
CA ALA A 56 -4.26 -9.95 3.29
C ALA A 56 -3.75 -9.22 2.05
N PHE A 57 -2.54 -9.56 1.63
CA PHE A 57 -1.90 -8.98 0.46
C PHE A 57 -1.89 -9.97 -0.70
N GLY A 58 -2.27 -9.53 -1.90
CA GLY A 58 -2.22 -10.37 -3.07
C GLY A 58 -2.90 -9.71 -4.27
N GLY A 59 -2.22 -9.64 -5.41
CA GLY A 59 -2.78 -9.07 -6.62
C GLY A 59 -2.97 -7.55 -6.61
N ASN A 60 -3.86 -7.09 -7.47
CA ASN A 60 -4.31 -5.70 -7.50
C ASN A 60 -5.61 -5.51 -6.68
N ILE A 61 -5.94 -4.28 -6.36
CA ILE A 61 -7.13 -3.95 -5.55
C ILE A 61 -8.41 -4.55 -6.15
N GLY A 62 -8.56 -4.54 -7.47
CA GLY A 62 -9.75 -5.10 -8.13
C GLY A 62 -9.90 -6.60 -7.89
N GLN A 63 -8.80 -7.37 -7.95
CA GLN A 63 -8.82 -8.81 -7.65
C GLN A 63 -9.18 -9.08 -6.19
N ILE A 64 -8.61 -8.31 -5.27
CA ILE A 64 -8.89 -8.45 -3.83
C ILE A 64 -10.36 -8.14 -3.54
N LEU A 65 -10.90 -7.06 -4.11
CA LEU A 65 -12.31 -6.70 -3.91
C LEU A 65 -13.29 -7.66 -4.61
N ALA A 66 -12.88 -8.30 -5.69
CA ALA A 66 -13.64 -9.42 -6.25
C ALA A 66 -13.74 -10.59 -5.25
N GLN A 67 -12.64 -10.93 -4.59
CA GLN A 67 -12.66 -11.95 -3.52
C GLN A 67 -13.55 -11.56 -2.34
N VAL A 68 -13.56 -10.26 -1.97
CA VAL A 68 -14.48 -9.75 -0.92
C VAL A 68 -15.94 -9.99 -1.27
N ARG A 69 -16.34 -9.80 -2.54
CA ARG A 69 -17.70 -10.09 -3.01
C ARG A 69 -18.08 -11.57 -2.88
N GLU A 70 -17.10 -12.45 -2.97
CA GLU A 70 -17.26 -13.91 -2.84
C GLU A 70 -17.10 -14.39 -1.38
N GLY A 71 -17.11 -13.47 -0.41
CA GLY A 71 -17.04 -13.80 1.03
C GLY A 71 -15.62 -13.80 1.62
N GLY A 72 -14.63 -13.29 0.90
CA GLY A 72 -13.26 -13.10 1.41
C GLY A 72 -13.22 -12.14 2.60
N LYS A 73 -12.40 -12.44 3.59
CA LYS A 73 -12.27 -11.66 4.83
C LYS A 73 -11.35 -10.47 4.63
N VAL A 74 -11.90 -9.33 4.21
CA VAL A 74 -11.23 -8.03 4.24
C VAL A 74 -12.20 -7.03 4.88
N ASN A 75 -11.71 -6.24 5.82
CA ASN A 75 -12.50 -5.26 6.57
C ASN A 75 -12.14 -3.82 6.17
N LEU A 76 -10.88 -3.57 5.83
CA LEU A 76 -10.36 -2.25 5.50
C LEU A 76 -9.44 -2.28 4.29
N VAL A 77 -9.62 -1.35 3.37
CA VAL A 77 -8.74 -1.18 2.20
C VAL A 77 -8.00 0.15 2.31
N ILE A 78 -6.68 0.12 2.17
CA ILE A 78 -5.83 1.31 2.13
C ILE A 78 -5.27 1.43 0.72
N SER A 79 -5.62 2.49 -0.01
CA SER A 79 -5.09 2.75 -1.35
C SER A 79 -5.31 4.22 -1.74
N ASP A 80 -4.96 4.58 -2.96
CA ASP A 80 -5.28 5.91 -3.49
C ASP A 80 -6.79 6.10 -3.70
N ALA A 81 -7.29 7.27 -3.36
CA ALA A 81 -8.72 7.59 -3.41
C ALA A 81 -9.32 7.39 -4.81
N THR A 82 -8.57 7.73 -5.88
CA THR A 82 -9.05 7.58 -7.26
C THR A 82 -9.26 6.12 -7.66
N SER A 83 -8.38 5.23 -7.20
CA SER A 83 -8.55 3.78 -7.39
C SER A 83 -9.76 3.27 -6.60
N LEU A 84 -9.91 3.70 -5.34
CA LEU A 84 -10.99 3.24 -4.47
C LEU A 84 -12.37 3.68 -4.96
N GLN A 85 -12.50 4.84 -5.59
CA GLN A 85 -13.77 5.30 -6.19
C GLN A 85 -14.37 4.31 -7.18
N LYS A 86 -13.54 3.54 -7.89
CA LYS A 86 -14.00 2.53 -8.85
C LYS A 86 -14.74 1.36 -8.19
N PHE A 87 -14.60 1.22 -6.88
CA PHE A 87 -15.13 0.10 -6.10
C PHE A 87 -16.21 0.55 -5.10
N SER A 88 -17.01 1.54 -5.49
CA SER A 88 -18.10 2.07 -4.66
C SER A 88 -19.21 1.04 -4.34
N LYS A 89 -19.23 -0.10 -5.01
CA LYS A 89 -20.14 -1.22 -4.69
C LYS A 89 -19.69 -1.99 -3.45
N GLU A 90 -18.39 -2.17 -3.27
CA GLU A 90 -17.75 -2.97 -2.22
C GLU A 90 -17.36 -2.13 -1.00
N LEU A 91 -17.02 -0.86 -1.22
CA LEU A 91 -16.50 0.03 -0.19
C LEU A 91 -17.55 1.02 0.30
N LYS A 92 -17.44 1.45 1.55
CA LYS A 92 -18.18 2.60 2.07
C LYS A 92 -17.80 3.87 1.30
N ASP A 93 -18.60 4.93 1.46
CA ASP A 93 -18.26 6.24 0.87
C ASP A 93 -16.87 6.68 1.32
N LEU A 94 -16.05 7.13 0.37
CA LEU A 94 -14.69 7.65 0.65
C LEU A 94 -14.69 8.78 1.68
N LYS A 95 -15.79 9.54 1.78
CA LYS A 95 -15.96 10.60 2.79
C LYS A 95 -15.97 10.06 4.22
N THR A 96 -16.34 8.78 4.41
CA THR A 96 -16.30 8.11 5.71
C THR A 96 -14.95 7.46 6.01
N GLY A 97 -14.03 7.52 5.04
CA GLY A 97 -12.67 7.01 5.19
C GLY A 97 -11.74 8.00 5.89
N VAL A 98 -10.54 7.53 6.21
CA VAL A 98 -9.46 8.35 6.78
C VAL A 98 -8.47 8.73 5.69
N LYS A 99 -8.35 10.03 5.39
CA LYS A 99 -7.25 10.53 4.56
C LYS A 99 -5.94 10.36 5.32
N LEU A 100 -4.99 9.60 4.74
CA LEU A 100 -3.67 9.38 5.33
C LEU A 100 -2.68 10.47 4.95
N GLY A 101 -2.83 11.07 3.79
CA GLY A 101 -1.99 12.13 3.24
C GLY A 101 -1.79 11.98 1.73
N ASP A 102 -0.98 12.84 1.18
CA ASP A 102 -0.66 12.86 -0.25
C ASP A 102 0.72 12.23 -0.49
N THR A 103 0.90 11.60 -1.66
CA THR A 103 2.19 10.99 -2.02
C THR A 103 2.63 11.45 -3.41
N PRO A 104 3.89 11.89 -3.58
CA PRO A 104 4.36 12.47 -4.82
C PRO A 104 4.62 11.42 -5.91
N LEU A 105 4.45 11.83 -7.16
CA LEU A 105 5.03 11.17 -8.31
C LEU A 105 6.53 11.46 -8.35
N ILE A 106 7.34 10.44 -8.60
CA ILE A 106 8.81 10.54 -8.64
C ILE A 106 9.32 10.12 -10.02
N VAL A 107 10.31 10.84 -10.53
CA VAL A 107 11.22 10.34 -11.56
C VAL A 107 12.46 9.83 -10.88
N ALA A 108 12.82 8.55 -11.10
CA ALA A 108 14.08 7.95 -10.68
C ALA A 108 14.91 7.59 -11.92
N TRP A 109 16.24 7.63 -11.82
CA TRP A 109 17.13 7.34 -12.94
C TRP A 109 18.27 6.41 -12.54
N ARG A 110 18.81 5.65 -13.50
CA ARG A 110 19.91 4.71 -13.29
C ARG A 110 21.23 5.39 -12.95
N LYS A 111 22.16 4.66 -12.40
CA LYS A 111 23.56 5.10 -12.25
C LYS A 111 24.14 5.49 -13.62
N GLY A 112 24.97 6.52 -13.63
CA GLY A 112 25.57 7.08 -14.85
C GLY A 112 24.68 8.06 -15.63
N VAL A 113 23.45 8.30 -15.17
CA VAL A 113 22.55 9.37 -15.64
C VAL A 113 22.47 10.43 -14.55
N THR A 114 22.30 11.70 -14.94
CA THR A 114 22.04 12.81 -14.02
C THR A 114 20.94 13.68 -14.59
N LEU A 115 19.87 13.86 -13.81
CA LEU A 115 18.76 14.76 -14.13
C LEU A 115 18.73 15.88 -13.07
N SER A 116 18.55 17.12 -13.52
CA SER A 116 18.37 18.31 -12.68
C SER A 116 16.88 18.61 -12.42
N GLY A 117 16.02 18.21 -13.34
CA GLY A 117 14.56 18.33 -13.28
C GLY A 117 13.89 17.23 -14.10
N PRO A 118 12.55 17.08 -13.97
CA PRO A 118 11.81 16.10 -14.75
C PRO A 118 11.81 16.41 -16.26
N GLU A 119 11.99 17.68 -16.66
CA GLU A 119 12.15 18.14 -18.04
C GLU A 119 13.37 17.56 -18.74
N ASP A 120 14.39 17.20 -17.98
CA ASP A 120 15.61 16.55 -18.49
C ASP A 120 15.36 15.16 -19.10
N LEU A 121 14.17 14.60 -18.94
CA LEU A 121 13.77 13.38 -19.63
C LEU A 121 13.80 13.54 -21.17
N ASP A 122 13.70 14.77 -21.68
CA ASP A 122 13.78 15.06 -23.12
C ASP A 122 15.23 15.07 -23.66
N LYS A 123 16.25 15.03 -22.82
CA LYS A 123 17.64 15.03 -23.27
C LYS A 123 17.97 13.83 -24.17
N ASN A 124 18.91 14.05 -25.11
CA ASN A 124 19.29 13.06 -26.10
C ASN A 124 19.94 11.79 -25.53
N ASP A 125 20.51 11.84 -24.36
CA ASP A 125 21.11 10.70 -23.65
C ASP A 125 20.07 9.84 -22.88
N ILE A 126 18.83 10.33 -22.76
CA ILE A 126 17.71 9.58 -22.19
C ILE A 126 16.95 8.87 -23.32
N LYS A 127 17.23 7.60 -23.53
CA LYS A 127 16.65 6.81 -24.63
C LYS A 127 15.42 6.01 -24.22
N ARG A 128 15.32 5.60 -22.95
CA ARG A 128 14.27 4.70 -22.47
C ARG A 128 13.76 5.17 -21.11
N VAL A 129 12.47 5.49 -21.08
CA VAL A 129 11.77 5.91 -19.86
C VAL A 129 10.68 4.91 -19.57
N ALA A 130 10.67 4.33 -18.36
CA ALA A 130 9.62 3.41 -17.95
C ALA A 130 8.53 4.12 -17.15
N MET A 131 7.27 3.67 -17.29
CA MET A 131 6.17 4.06 -16.42
C MET A 131 5.27 2.86 -16.11
N PRO A 132 4.57 2.84 -14.97
CA PRO A 132 3.57 1.82 -14.71
C PRO A 132 2.39 1.96 -15.68
N ASP A 133 1.70 0.84 -15.98
CA ASP A 133 0.49 0.86 -16.82
C ASP A 133 -0.58 1.76 -16.18
N PRO A 134 -1.04 2.83 -16.85
CA PRO A 134 -2.04 3.77 -16.32
C PRO A 134 -3.42 3.13 -16.09
N LYS A 135 -3.72 1.99 -16.73
CA LYS A 135 -4.96 1.25 -16.52
C LYS A 135 -4.97 0.52 -15.18
N ALA A 136 -3.80 0.08 -14.73
CA ALA A 136 -3.64 -0.78 -13.56
C ALA A 136 -3.06 -0.05 -12.33
N ALA A 137 -2.30 1.04 -12.51
CA ALA A 137 -1.54 1.68 -11.46
C ALA A 137 -1.78 3.20 -11.37
N VAL A 138 -1.96 3.71 -10.13
CA VAL A 138 -2.17 5.14 -9.88
C VAL A 138 -0.98 6.00 -10.34
N TYR A 139 0.24 5.53 -10.15
CA TYR A 139 1.43 6.26 -10.62
C TYR A 139 1.60 6.23 -12.13
N GLY A 140 1.02 5.23 -12.82
CA GLY A 140 0.90 5.25 -14.28
C GLY A 140 -0.04 6.35 -14.75
N ARG A 141 -1.21 6.52 -14.10
CA ARG A 141 -2.13 7.64 -14.38
C ARG A 141 -1.47 8.98 -14.11
N ALA A 142 -0.84 9.14 -12.95
CA ALA A 142 -0.14 10.37 -12.59
C ALA A 142 0.99 10.71 -13.58
N ALA A 143 1.76 9.71 -14.02
CA ALA A 143 2.80 9.88 -15.04
C ALA A 143 2.20 10.30 -16.38
N THR A 144 1.10 9.69 -16.82
CA THR A 144 0.41 10.08 -18.06
C THR A 144 -0.10 11.52 -18.00
N GLU A 145 -0.73 11.92 -16.88
CA GLU A 145 -1.22 13.28 -16.66
C GLU A 145 -0.05 14.29 -16.70
N TYR A 146 1.05 13.97 -16.01
CA TYR A 146 2.25 14.82 -16.00
C TYR A 146 2.89 14.92 -17.39
N LEU A 147 3.08 13.81 -18.09
CA LEU A 147 3.66 13.82 -19.44
C LEU A 147 2.83 14.69 -20.40
N ALA A 148 1.50 14.57 -20.33
CA ALA A 148 0.60 15.37 -21.17
C ALA A 148 0.66 16.86 -20.79
N SER A 149 0.62 17.20 -19.50
CA SER A 149 0.61 18.58 -19.04
C SER A 149 1.93 19.32 -19.29
N SER A 150 3.07 18.60 -19.25
CA SER A 150 4.40 19.13 -19.53
C SER A 150 4.77 19.12 -21.03
N GLY A 151 3.98 18.46 -21.87
CA GLY A 151 4.26 18.27 -23.30
C GLY A 151 5.39 17.25 -23.56
N LEU A 152 5.85 16.54 -22.52
CA LEU A 152 6.87 15.50 -22.66
C LEU A 152 6.33 14.24 -23.34
N ASP A 153 5.03 14.01 -23.36
CA ASP A 153 4.40 12.90 -24.10
C ASP A 153 4.76 12.91 -25.60
N LYS A 154 4.70 14.07 -26.23
CA LYS A 154 5.06 14.26 -27.64
C LYS A 154 6.56 14.16 -27.89
N LYS A 155 7.35 14.67 -26.97
CA LYS A 155 8.81 14.71 -27.09
C LYS A 155 9.44 13.34 -26.86
N LEU A 156 8.93 12.58 -25.91
CA LEU A 156 9.42 11.24 -25.60
C LEU A 156 8.92 10.20 -26.62
N GLY A 157 7.67 10.29 -27.06
CA GLY A 157 7.11 9.35 -28.03
C GLY A 157 7.37 7.89 -27.67
N ASP A 158 7.98 7.15 -28.59
CA ASP A 158 8.29 5.71 -28.42
C ASP A 158 9.37 5.40 -27.38
N ARG A 159 10.01 6.41 -26.77
CA ARG A 159 10.94 6.21 -25.66
C ARG A 159 10.24 5.81 -24.36
N VAL A 160 8.90 5.96 -24.28
CA VAL A 160 8.13 5.58 -23.08
C VAL A 160 7.73 4.12 -23.15
N ASN A 161 8.16 3.35 -22.15
CA ASN A 161 7.92 1.92 -22.03
C ASN A 161 7.01 1.63 -20.83
N MET A 162 5.95 0.84 -21.03
CA MET A 162 5.03 0.48 -19.97
C MET A 162 5.48 -0.77 -19.24
N ALA A 163 5.33 -0.77 -17.90
CA ALA A 163 5.52 -1.91 -17.03
C ALA A 163 4.27 -2.12 -16.17
N SER A 164 4.01 -3.34 -15.73
CA SER A 164 2.77 -3.65 -15.00
C SER A 164 2.67 -2.95 -13.64
N THR A 165 3.81 -2.70 -12.98
CA THR A 165 3.85 -2.21 -11.58
C THR A 165 5.01 -1.24 -11.32
N VAL A 166 4.88 -0.40 -10.28
CA VAL A 166 5.98 0.45 -9.78
C VAL A 166 7.24 -0.35 -9.41
N PRO A 167 7.15 -1.49 -8.70
CA PRO A 167 8.34 -2.31 -8.43
C PRO A 167 9.04 -2.80 -9.69
N GLN A 168 8.31 -3.11 -10.75
CA GLN A 168 8.90 -3.53 -12.03
C GLN A 168 9.63 -2.38 -12.72
N VAL A 169 9.04 -1.17 -12.77
CA VAL A 169 9.73 0.04 -13.26
C VAL A 169 11.04 0.26 -12.51
N MET A 170 10.99 0.23 -11.18
CA MET A 170 12.19 0.41 -10.35
C MET A 170 13.24 -0.66 -10.62
N SER A 171 12.83 -1.92 -10.82
CA SER A 171 13.75 -3.01 -11.17
C SER A 171 14.49 -2.73 -12.49
N TYR A 172 13.79 -2.24 -13.50
CA TYR A 172 14.40 -1.89 -14.80
C TYR A 172 15.41 -0.73 -14.67
N VAL A 173 15.08 0.30 -13.87
CA VAL A 173 15.99 1.41 -13.59
C VAL A 173 17.25 0.94 -12.84
N VAL A 174 17.08 0.10 -11.81
CA VAL A 174 18.21 -0.45 -11.02
C VAL A 174 19.15 -1.30 -11.89
N ARG A 175 18.59 -2.09 -12.83
CA ARG A 175 19.40 -2.93 -13.74
C ARG A 175 19.98 -2.16 -14.94
N GLY A 176 19.62 -0.88 -15.11
CA GLY A 176 20.06 -0.06 -16.25
C GLY A 176 19.36 -0.40 -17.57
N GLU A 177 18.29 -1.18 -17.55
CA GLU A 177 17.48 -1.48 -18.72
C GLU A 177 16.67 -0.25 -19.19
N MET A 178 16.34 0.64 -18.25
CA MET A 178 15.73 1.94 -18.49
C MET A 178 16.60 3.03 -17.91
N ASP A 179 16.70 4.16 -18.62
CA ASP A 179 17.52 5.31 -18.20
C ASP A 179 16.84 6.04 -17.05
N ALA A 180 15.52 6.16 -17.10
CA ALA A 180 14.68 6.73 -16.05
C ALA A 180 13.34 6.02 -15.94
N GLY A 181 12.60 6.30 -14.86
CA GLY A 181 11.25 5.74 -14.70
C GLY A 181 10.41 6.48 -13.67
N PHE A 182 9.09 6.47 -13.90
CA PHE A 182 8.10 7.03 -13.00
C PHE A 182 7.75 6.02 -11.91
N VAL A 183 7.92 6.43 -10.66
CA VAL A 183 7.73 5.56 -9.48
C VAL A 183 7.12 6.33 -8.32
N ASN A 184 6.92 5.69 -7.19
CA ASN A 184 6.58 6.35 -5.92
C ASN A 184 7.84 6.60 -5.06
N LEU A 185 7.70 7.45 -4.06
CA LEU A 185 8.80 7.82 -3.17
C LEU A 185 9.33 6.62 -2.36
N VAL A 186 8.44 5.64 -2.04
CA VAL A 186 8.86 4.41 -1.34
C VAL A 186 9.86 3.61 -2.16
N ALA A 187 9.54 3.39 -3.44
CA ALA A 187 10.43 2.65 -4.34
C ALA A 187 11.75 3.39 -4.56
N ALA A 188 11.70 4.71 -4.75
CA ALA A 188 12.89 5.53 -4.92
C ALA A 188 13.81 5.50 -3.68
N ARG A 189 13.27 5.79 -2.49
CA ARG A 189 14.03 5.76 -1.22
C ARG A 189 14.59 4.38 -0.90
N GLY A 190 13.79 3.32 -1.13
CA GLY A 190 14.21 1.95 -0.86
C GLY A 190 15.35 1.46 -1.78
N ASN A 191 15.63 2.17 -2.87
CA ASN A 191 16.69 1.83 -3.83
C ASN A 191 17.73 2.95 -4.03
N LYS A 192 17.76 3.97 -3.14
CA LYS A 192 18.64 5.16 -3.30
C LYS A 192 20.08 4.83 -3.59
N ASP A 193 20.64 3.79 -2.98
CA ASP A 193 22.03 3.38 -3.15
C ASP A 193 22.29 2.59 -4.45
N LYS A 194 21.21 2.16 -5.14
CA LYS A 194 21.25 1.35 -6.36
C LYS A 194 20.97 2.15 -7.62
N ILE A 195 20.45 3.36 -7.51
CA ILE A 195 20.09 4.27 -8.61
C ILE A 195 21.01 5.48 -8.66
N GLY A 196 20.95 6.27 -9.73
CA GLY A 196 21.72 7.53 -9.88
C GLY A 196 21.10 8.65 -9.05
N GLY A 197 19.78 8.65 -8.91
CA GLY A 197 19.06 9.62 -8.11
C GLY A 197 17.56 9.58 -8.39
N PHE A 198 16.83 10.49 -7.75
CA PHE A 198 15.40 10.68 -7.98
C PHE A 198 14.96 12.10 -7.62
N ILE A 199 13.89 12.57 -8.23
CA ILE A 199 13.28 13.88 -7.99
C ILE A 199 11.76 13.76 -7.90
N ALA A 200 11.15 14.53 -6.99
CA ALA A 200 9.70 14.60 -6.87
C ALA A 200 9.12 15.59 -7.88
N ILE A 201 8.09 15.18 -8.59
CA ILE A 201 7.29 16.04 -9.45
C ILE A 201 6.28 16.78 -8.58
N LYS A 202 6.26 18.10 -8.67
CA LYS A 202 5.46 18.96 -7.78
C LYS A 202 4.03 19.14 -8.24
N ASP A 203 3.81 19.22 -9.56
CA ASP A 203 2.53 19.56 -10.19
C ASP A 203 2.37 18.88 -11.56
N GLY A 204 1.33 19.25 -12.31
CA GLY A 204 1.07 18.70 -13.63
C GLY A 204 0.30 17.37 -13.62
N TYR A 205 -0.10 16.87 -12.45
CA TYR A 205 -0.94 15.68 -12.29
C TYR A 205 -1.87 15.82 -11.09
N LYS A 206 -2.94 15.03 -11.04
CA LYS A 206 -3.85 14.99 -9.89
C LYS A 206 -3.15 14.38 -8.67
N PRO A 207 -3.22 15.01 -7.49
CA PRO A 207 -2.61 14.49 -6.28
C PRO A 207 -2.98 13.02 -6.03
N VAL A 208 -1.99 12.22 -5.66
CA VAL A 208 -2.22 10.82 -5.25
C VAL A 208 -2.51 10.82 -3.75
N VAL A 209 -3.80 10.84 -3.42
CA VAL A 209 -4.30 10.88 -2.04
C VAL A 209 -4.45 9.48 -1.50
N MET A 210 -3.69 9.13 -0.47
CA MET A 210 -3.83 7.85 0.24
C MET A 210 -4.98 7.90 1.24
N THR A 211 -5.85 6.90 1.17
CA THR A 211 -7.06 6.82 2.00
C THR A 211 -7.28 5.40 2.50
N ALA A 212 -7.76 5.26 3.73
CA ALA A 212 -8.24 4.02 4.31
C ALA A 212 -9.77 4.01 4.31
N VAL A 213 -10.40 2.99 3.72
CA VAL A 213 -11.86 2.90 3.57
C VAL A 213 -12.35 1.52 3.99
N PRO A 214 -13.34 1.43 4.91
CA PRO A 214 -13.94 0.16 5.27
C PRO A 214 -14.76 -0.45 4.12
N VAL A 215 -14.86 -1.77 4.08
CA VAL A 215 -15.84 -2.46 3.23
C VAL A 215 -17.27 -2.18 3.74
N LYS A 216 -18.28 -2.29 2.84
CA LYS A 216 -19.67 -1.98 3.20
C LYS A 216 -20.24 -2.95 4.23
N ASP A 217 -20.04 -4.24 4.01
CA ASP A 217 -20.69 -5.31 4.76
C ASP A 217 -19.84 -5.78 5.94
N LEU A 218 -19.37 -4.83 6.77
CA LEU A 218 -18.69 -5.14 8.01
C LEU A 218 -19.64 -5.84 8.98
N LYS A 219 -19.21 -6.97 9.50
CA LYS A 219 -19.92 -7.63 10.61
C LYS A 219 -19.92 -6.71 11.83
N ALA A 220 -20.99 -6.80 12.63
CA ALA A 220 -21.15 -5.94 13.80
C ALA A 220 -19.97 -6.06 14.79
N GLN A 221 -19.43 -7.26 14.96
CA GLN A 221 -18.28 -7.56 15.81
C GLN A 221 -16.98 -6.89 15.35
N ASP A 222 -16.80 -6.68 14.02
CA ASP A 222 -15.56 -6.14 13.46
C ASP A 222 -15.55 -4.59 13.45
N LYS A 223 -16.71 -3.94 13.65
CA LYS A 223 -16.85 -2.49 13.51
C LYS A 223 -15.98 -1.72 14.50
N ALA A 224 -16.02 -2.09 15.78
CA ALA A 224 -15.26 -1.40 16.82
C ALA A 224 -13.75 -1.47 16.57
N ASP A 225 -13.24 -2.62 16.15
CA ASP A 225 -11.81 -2.81 15.87
C ASP A 225 -11.37 -2.09 14.59
N VAL A 226 -12.22 -2.05 13.55
CA VAL A 226 -11.96 -1.24 12.35
C VAL A 226 -11.92 0.25 12.69
N GLU A 227 -12.87 0.75 13.50
CA GLU A 227 -12.91 2.14 13.95
C GLU A 227 -11.69 2.50 14.81
N ALA A 228 -11.27 1.61 15.71
CA ALA A 228 -10.07 1.80 16.54
C ALA A 228 -8.80 1.85 15.68
N PHE A 229 -8.66 0.97 14.67
CA PHE A 229 -7.53 1.03 13.75
C PHE A 229 -7.57 2.28 12.86
N MET A 230 -8.74 2.70 12.38
CA MET A 230 -8.90 3.96 11.63
C MET A 230 -8.54 5.18 12.48
N ALA A 231 -8.91 5.19 13.76
CA ALA A 231 -8.51 6.25 14.69
C ALA A 231 -6.98 6.31 14.88
N PHE A 232 -6.31 5.15 14.98
CA PHE A 232 -4.85 5.09 14.97
C PHE A 232 -4.28 5.67 13.67
N LEU A 233 -4.81 5.27 12.51
CA LEU A 233 -4.38 5.78 11.21
C LEU A 233 -4.53 7.30 11.09
N ALA A 234 -5.55 7.89 11.71
CA ALA A 234 -5.78 9.34 11.76
C ALA A 234 -4.87 10.07 12.76
N SER A 235 -4.30 9.38 13.72
CA SER A 235 -3.53 9.96 14.82
C SER A 235 -2.10 10.34 14.43
N ASP A 236 -1.46 11.18 15.25
CA ASP A 236 -0.04 11.54 15.10
C ASP A 236 0.91 10.35 15.24
N LYS A 237 0.47 9.27 15.89
CA LYS A 237 1.24 8.03 16.03
C LYS A 237 1.55 7.35 14.69
N ALA A 238 0.65 7.48 13.70
CA ALA A 238 0.87 6.96 12.35
C ALA A 238 1.78 7.87 11.50
N THR A 239 1.88 9.16 11.83
CA THR A 239 2.58 10.17 11.01
C THR A 239 4.05 9.83 10.72
N PRO A 240 4.89 9.41 11.68
CA PRO A 240 6.29 9.04 11.38
C PRO A 240 6.40 7.88 10.39
N ILE A 241 5.48 6.91 10.48
CA ILE A 241 5.45 5.79 9.56
C ILE A 241 5.04 6.25 8.17
N LEU A 242 3.96 7.03 8.06
CA LEU A 242 3.49 7.59 6.80
C LEU A 242 4.59 8.41 6.11
N ASN A 243 5.26 9.32 6.85
CA ASN A 243 6.36 10.13 6.34
C ASN A 243 7.55 9.29 5.85
N LYS A 244 7.90 8.21 6.58
CA LYS A 244 8.93 7.25 6.14
C LYS A 244 8.62 6.68 4.77
N PHE A 245 7.34 6.45 4.47
CA PHE A 245 6.87 5.96 3.19
C PHE A 245 6.42 7.05 2.22
N GLY A 246 6.73 8.32 2.51
CA GLY A 246 6.49 9.43 1.60
C GLY A 246 5.03 9.85 1.47
N VAL A 247 4.21 9.50 2.43
CA VAL A 247 2.84 10.02 2.57
C VAL A 247 2.90 11.22 3.51
N VAL A 248 2.54 12.41 3.01
CA VAL A 248 2.62 13.69 3.72
C VAL A 248 1.21 14.17 4.06
N ARG A 249 1.00 14.53 5.31
CA ARG A 249 -0.26 15.11 5.82
C ARG A 249 -0.28 16.60 5.65
#